data_4d41c807de1ba3ba5ffbed7874e86fcd
#
_entry.id   4d41c807de1ba3ba5ffbed7874e86fcd
#
_cell.length_a   1.000
_cell.length_b   1.000
_cell.length_c   1.000
_cell.angle_alpha   90.00
_cell.angle_beta   90.00
_cell.angle_gamma   90.00
#
_symmetry.space_group_name_H-M   'P 1'
#
loop_
_entity.id
_entity.type
_entity.pdbx_description
1 polymer ?
#
loop_
_entity_poly.entity_id
_entity_poly.type
_entity_poly.pdbx_seq_one_letter_code
_entity_poly.pdbx_strand_id
1 'polypeptide(L)'
;MAESQQQTIINLHNSGVPPDVIARQLDISRDEVDKVITDAEKSTKPPEPPSLASFYLDAVVDLDKAIKRAQERVWKALKVESRFDLSTEETQEILSKLAKTKVMLVILHIDLVGSTRLSSTLPADRLAAIVQAFTQEMSITITAYGGYVLKYVGDAILAFFLANDDKYLPCINAVNCARSMIKIVRAGINPILNQYDYPEINVRVGIDLGENVVVQYGWDTHRVDGKKLQIPHYDILGYTINIATKMTTLARPDQIVIGQMVYDVLDDRQKSTFHPLVISPEVWSYVSDYSQGIYRLYGTA
;
A
#
# COMPACT_ATOMS: atom_id res chain seq x y z
N MET A 1 36.25 2.33 -21.40
CA MET A 1 35.84 3.07 -20.18
C MET A 1 35.81 2.11 -18.99
N ALA A 2 36.26 2.55 -17.82
CA ALA A 2 36.15 1.75 -16.62
C ALA A 2 34.67 1.63 -16.19
N GLU A 3 34.25 0.49 -15.66
CA GLU A 3 32.86 0.18 -15.24
C GLU A 3 32.31 1.23 -14.26
N SER A 4 33.17 1.78 -13.40
CA SER A 4 32.82 2.85 -12.46
C SER A 4 32.47 4.18 -13.17
N GLN A 5 33.07 4.47 -14.31
CA GLN A 5 32.84 5.70 -15.08
C GLN A 5 31.50 5.64 -15.84
N GLN A 6 31.13 4.48 -16.36
CA GLN A 6 29.82 4.26 -16.99
C GLN A 6 28.69 4.44 -15.98
N GLN A 7 28.86 3.88 -14.78
CA GLN A 7 27.86 4.05 -13.70
C GLN A 7 27.72 5.51 -13.26
N THR A 8 28.82 6.28 -13.25
CA THR A 8 28.79 7.70 -12.92
C THR A 8 28.01 8.50 -13.95
N ILE A 9 28.20 8.22 -15.26
CA ILE A 9 27.46 8.86 -16.36
C ILE A 9 25.94 8.59 -16.20
N ILE A 10 25.56 7.34 -15.95
CA ILE A 10 24.15 6.94 -15.76
C ILE A 10 23.54 7.64 -14.56
N ASN A 11 24.25 7.70 -13.44
CA ASN A 11 23.77 8.34 -12.21
C ASN A 11 23.58 9.86 -12.40
N LEU A 12 24.51 10.54 -13.08
CA LEU A 12 24.40 11.97 -13.38
C LEU A 12 23.24 12.25 -14.33
N HIS A 13 23.09 11.44 -15.37
CA HIS A 13 21.96 11.56 -16.31
C HIS A 13 20.62 11.37 -15.61
N ASN A 14 20.48 10.34 -14.79
CA ASN A 14 19.27 10.08 -14.01
C ASN A 14 18.97 11.16 -12.96
N SER A 15 19.99 11.93 -12.58
CA SER A 15 19.84 13.11 -11.70
C SER A 15 19.46 14.38 -12.47
N GLY A 16 19.20 14.29 -13.78
CA GLY A 16 18.78 15.41 -14.62
C GLY A 16 19.93 16.29 -15.11
N VAL A 17 21.19 15.84 -15.02
CA VAL A 17 22.33 16.59 -15.55
C VAL A 17 22.40 16.39 -17.07
N PRO A 18 22.44 17.50 -17.86
CA PRO A 18 22.50 17.40 -19.33
C PRO A 18 23.78 16.69 -19.81
N PRO A 19 23.71 15.91 -20.90
CA PRO A 19 24.85 15.13 -21.40
C PRO A 19 26.09 15.94 -21.72
N ASP A 20 25.94 17.18 -22.19
CA ASP A 20 27.06 18.10 -22.45
C ASP A 20 27.76 18.59 -21.18
N VAL A 21 27.04 18.68 -20.08
CA VAL A 21 27.60 19.01 -18.75
C VAL A 21 28.35 17.79 -18.20
N ILE A 22 27.79 16.57 -18.34
CA ILE A 22 28.43 15.32 -17.94
C ILE A 22 29.76 15.14 -18.69
N ALA A 23 29.76 15.38 -20.03
CA ALA A 23 30.93 15.27 -20.84
C ALA A 23 32.07 16.19 -20.33
N ARG A 24 31.76 17.45 -20.00
CA ARG A 24 32.72 18.41 -19.45
C ARG A 24 33.22 18.05 -18.05
N GLN A 25 32.32 17.55 -17.19
CA GLN A 25 32.71 17.17 -15.81
C GLN A 25 33.62 15.95 -15.76
N LEU A 26 33.46 15.03 -16.71
CA LEU A 26 34.24 13.79 -16.72
C LEU A 26 35.40 13.82 -17.73
N ASP A 27 35.60 14.95 -18.42
CA ASP A 27 36.62 15.15 -19.42
C ASP A 27 36.60 14.06 -20.55
N ILE A 28 35.39 13.78 -21.04
CA ILE A 28 35.12 12.81 -22.11
C ILE A 28 34.28 13.44 -23.22
N SER A 29 34.26 12.81 -24.41
CA SER A 29 33.45 13.31 -25.52
C SER A 29 31.95 13.15 -25.23
N ARG A 30 31.13 14.05 -25.80
CA ARG A 30 29.68 13.95 -25.71
C ARG A 30 29.17 12.66 -26.36
N ASP A 31 29.77 12.22 -27.46
CA ASP A 31 29.39 10.97 -28.14
C ASP A 31 29.58 9.74 -27.26
N GLU A 32 30.60 9.74 -26.40
CA GLU A 32 30.81 8.67 -25.40
C GLU A 32 29.75 8.69 -24.33
N VAL A 33 29.30 9.86 -23.87
CA VAL A 33 28.20 10.01 -22.90
C VAL A 33 26.90 9.54 -23.52
N ASP A 34 26.56 10.01 -24.73
CA ASP A 34 25.32 9.65 -25.42
C ASP A 34 25.28 8.14 -25.74
N LYS A 35 26.42 7.52 -26.04
CA LYS A 35 26.53 6.09 -26.27
C LYS A 35 26.21 5.30 -24.98
N VAL A 36 26.77 5.68 -23.84
CA VAL A 36 26.52 5.02 -22.56
C VAL A 36 25.05 5.16 -22.16
N ILE A 37 24.46 6.34 -22.34
CA ILE A 37 23.04 6.58 -22.06
C ILE A 37 22.16 5.73 -22.98
N THR A 38 22.42 5.72 -24.28
CA THR A 38 21.67 4.94 -25.28
C THR A 38 21.78 3.42 -25.03
N ASP A 39 22.95 2.93 -24.66
CA ASP A 39 23.16 1.51 -24.33
C ASP A 39 22.47 1.13 -23.00
N ALA A 40 22.44 2.04 -22.03
CA ALA A 40 21.69 1.87 -20.80
C ALA A 40 20.16 1.88 -21.05
N GLU A 41 19.65 2.77 -21.90
CA GLU A 41 18.23 2.82 -22.28
C GLU A 41 17.81 1.59 -23.12
N LYS A 42 18.68 1.05 -23.97
CA LYS A 42 18.41 -0.18 -24.72
C LYS A 42 18.45 -1.44 -23.85
N SER A 43 19.22 -1.45 -22.78
CA SER A 43 19.22 -2.53 -21.81
C SER A 43 18.01 -2.50 -20.87
N THR A 44 17.32 -1.36 -20.77
CA THR A 44 16.00 -1.22 -20.16
C THR A 44 14.90 -1.47 -21.20
N LYS A 45 14.83 -2.70 -21.76
CA LYS A 45 13.58 -3.19 -22.34
C LYS A 45 12.50 -2.99 -21.27
N PRO A 46 11.37 -2.30 -21.59
CA PRO A 46 10.29 -2.24 -20.58
C PRO A 46 9.99 -3.68 -20.17
N PRO A 47 10.01 -3.99 -18.88
CA PRO A 47 9.71 -5.34 -18.44
C PRO A 47 8.34 -5.70 -19.02
N GLU A 48 8.23 -6.89 -19.60
CA GLU A 48 6.91 -7.47 -19.89
C GLU A 48 6.08 -7.32 -18.63
N PRO A 49 4.79 -6.90 -18.72
CA PRO A 49 3.96 -6.76 -17.52
C PRO A 49 4.09 -8.07 -16.75
N PRO A 50 4.56 -8.01 -15.50
CA PRO A 50 4.84 -9.21 -14.73
C PRO A 50 3.56 -10.04 -14.65
N SER A 51 3.66 -11.35 -14.86
CA SER A 51 2.56 -12.24 -14.54
C SER A 51 2.20 -12.05 -13.06
N LEU A 52 0.93 -12.19 -12.69
CA LEU A 52 0.51 -12.11 -11.28
C LEU A 52 1.45 -12.91 -10.36
N ALA A 53 1.90 -14.09 -10.79
CA ALA A 53 2.84 -14.92 -10.02
C ALA A 53 4.23 -14.28 -9.84
N SER A 54 4.78 -13.61 -10.87
CA SER A 54 6.06 -12.91 -10.74
C SER A 54 5.95 -11.65 -9.88
N PHE A 55 4.78 -11.01 -9.89
CA PHE A 55 4.48 -9.86 -9.05
C PHE A 55 4.42 -10.26 -7.56
N TYR A 56 3.79 -11.39 -7.23
CA TYR A 56 3.77 -11.96 -5.89
C TYR A 56 5.18 -12.38 -5.41
N LEU A 57 5.96 -12.98 -6.29
CA LEU A 57 7.34 -13.36 -5.99
C LEU A 57 8.23 -12.15 -5.71
N ASP A 58 8.10 -11.08 -6.49
CA ASP A 58 8.83 -9.83 -6.27
C ASP A 58 8.45 -9.15 -4.93
N ALA A 59 7.16 -9.16 -4.57
CA ALA A 59 6.72 -8.60 -3.30
C ALA A 59 7.18 -9.40 -2.08
N VAL A 60 7.29 -10.73 -2.22
CA VAL A 60 7.70 -11.63 -1.12
C VAL A 60 9.22 -11.78 -1.03
N VAL A 61 9.92 -11.75 -2.16
CA VAL A 61 11.37 -12.07 -2.26
C VAL A 61 12.26 -10.83 -2.22
N ASP A 62 11.77 -9.64 -2.59
CA ASP A 62 12.60 -8.43 -2.73
C ASP A 62 12.07 -7.23 -1.92
N LEU A 63 11.75 -7.47 -0.64
CA LEU A 63 11.32 -6.41 0.27
C LEU A 63 12.39 -5.33 0.44
N ASP A 64 13.68 -5.68 0.39
CA ASP A 64 14.77 -4.72 0.48
C ASP A 64 14.78 -3.75 -0.70
N LYS A 65 14.47 -4.24 -1.89
CA LYS A 65 14.31 -3.41 -3.08
C LYS A 65 13.06 -2.52 -3.00
N ALA A 66 11.96 -3.06 -2.49
CA ALA A 66 10.76 -2.27 -2.24
C ALA A 66 11.03 -1.13 -1.25
N ILE A 67 11.76 -1.39 -0.16
CA ILE A 67 12.17 -0.39 0.83
C ILE A 67 13.05 0.70 0.18
N LYS A 68 14.05 0.34 -0.63
CA LYS A 68 14.90 1.32 -1.33
C LYS A 68 14.08 2.21 -2.28
N ARG A 69 13.18 1.61 -3.05
CA ARG A 69 12.29 2.36 -3.95
C ARG A 69 11.34 3.28 -3.17
N ALA A 70 10.85 2.84 -2.01
CA ALA A 70 10.04 3.68 -1.13
C ALA A 70 10.85 4.87 -0.61
N GLN A 71 12.09 4.66 -0.16
CA GLN A 71 12.99 5.74 0.24
C GLN A 71 13.18 6.78 -0.86
N GLU A 72 13.44 6.34 -2.08
CA GLU A 72 13.62 7.24 -3.24
C GLU A 72 12.36 8.06 -3.55
N ARG A 73 11.17 7.42 -3.52
CA ARG A 73 9.90 8.09 -3.80
C ARG A 73 9.54 9.10 -2.71
N VAL A 74 9.67 8.71 -1.44
CA VAL A 74 9.40 9.59 -0.30
C VAL A 74 10.34 10.79 -0.29
N TRP A 75 11.63 10.55 -0.54
CA TRP A 75 12.61 11.63 -0.66
C TRP A 75 12.26 12.61 -1.79
N LYS A 76 11.87 12.11 -2.96
CA LYS A 76 11.39 12.94 -4.07
C LYS A 76 10.15 13.74 -3.68
N ALA A 77 9.17 13.10 -3.04
CA ALA A 77 7.94 13.73 -2.61
C ALA A 77 8.16 14.90 -1.65
N LEU A 78 9.13 14.80 -0.75
CA LEU A 78 9.45 15.85 0.21
C LEU A 78 10.29 16.98 -0.39
N LYS A 79 11.05 16.75 -1.48
CA LYS A 79 11.91 17.76 -2.14
C LYS A 79 11.23 18.51 -3.28
N VAL A 80 10.44 17.82 -4.07
CA VAL A 80 9.82 18.35 -5.29
C VAL A 80 8.34 18.03 -5.23
N GLU A 81 7.48 18.94 -5.64
CA GLU A 81 6.06 18.61 -5.83
C GLU A 81 5.93 17.38 -6.72
N SER A 82 5.65 16.24 -6.10
CA SER A 82 5.48 14.96 -6.79
C SER A 82 4.01 14.79 -7.17
N ARG A 83 3.77 14.34 -8.40
CA ARG A 83 2.44 13.82 -8.75
C ARG A 83 2.32 12.42 -8.16
N PHE A 84 1.26 12.22 -7.39
CA PHE A 84 0.89 10.91 -6.86
C PHE A 84 -0.18 10.31 -7.75
N ASP A 85 0.04 9.07 -8.17
CA ASP A 85 -0.95 8.30 -8.94
C ASP A 85 -1.68 7.36 -7.97
N LEU A 86 -2.84 7.81 -7.52
CA LEU A 86 -3.71 7.10 -6.58
C LEU A 86 -5.03 6.81 -7.29
N SER A 87 -5.02 5.88 -8.23
CA SER A 87 -6.21 5.47 -8.96
C SER A 87 -6.93 4.31 -8.26
N THR A 88 -8.27 4.35 -8.29
CA THR A 88 -9.16 3.25 -7.92
C THR A 88 -9.93 2.69 -9.11
N GLU A 89 -9.52 2.99 -10.34
CA GLU A 89 -10.22 2.58 -11.56
C GLU A 89 -10.30 1.06 -11.69
N GLU A 90 -9.21 0.35 -11.47
CA GLU A 90 -9.17 -1.12 -11.49
C GLU A 90 -10.11 -1.70 -10.42
N THR A 91 -10.15 -1.09 -9.24
CA THR A 91 -11.08 -1.48 -8.17
C THR A 91 -12.54 -1.30 -8.62
N GLN A 92 -12.88 -0.17 -9.23
CA GLN A 92 -14.24 0.08 -9.72
C GLN A 92 -14.62 -0.89 -10.84
N GLU A 93 -13.68 -1.26 -11.71
CA GLU A 93 -13.92 -2.27 -12.74
C GLU A 93 -14.22 -3.65 -12.13
N ILE A 94 -13.44 -4.10 -11.16
CA ILE A 94 -13.69 -5.36 -10.44
C ILE A 94 -15.03 -5.33 -9.71
N LEU A 95 -15.32 -4.25 -8.97
CA LEU A 95 -16.58 -4.11 -8.24
C LEU A 95 -17.80 -4.09 -9.18
N SER A 96 -17.67 -3.50 -10.36
CA SER A 96 -18.74 -3.49 -11.36
C SER A 96 -19.15 -4.92 -11.80
N LYS A 97 -18.17 -5.81 -11.94
CA LYS A 97 -18.38 -7.24 -12.29
C LYS A 97 -19.04 -8.03 -11.14
N LEU A 98 -18.85 -7.58 -9.91
CA LEU A 98 -19.37 -8.20 -8.69
C LEU A 98 -20.65 -7.51 -8.17
N ALA A 99 -21.17 -6.53 -8.89
CA ALA A 99 -22.31 -5.73 -8.44
C ALA A 99 -23.56 -6.60 -8.15
N LYS A 100 -24.23 -6.31 -7.04
CA LYS A 100 -25.40 -7.01 -6.54
C LYS A 100 -25.17 -8.47 -6.17
N THR A 101 -23.93 -8.88 -6.00
CA THR A 101 -23.59 -10.23 -5.52
C THR A 101 -23.06 -10.19 -4.10
N LYS A 102 -23.20 -11.32 -3.40
CA LYS A 102 -22.50 -11.60 -2.16
C LYS A 102 -21.13 -12.15 -2.49
N VAL A 103 -20.10 -11.60 -1.89
CA VAL A 103 -18.71 -11.96 -2.12
C VAL A 103 -17.99 -12.20 -0.82
N MET A 104 -17.16 -13.23 -0.78
CA MET A 104 -16.24 -13.47 0.35
C MET A 104 -15.00 -12.62 0.16
N LEU A 105 -14.72 -11.74 1.11
CA LEU A 105 -13.60 -10.81 1.03
C LEU A 105 -12.75 -10.86 2.30
N VAL A 106 -11.45 -10.74 2.13
CA VAL A 106 -10.57 -10.31 3.22
C VAL A 106 -10.48 -8.79 3.15
N ILE A 107 -10.89 -8.13 4.21
CA ILE A 107 -10.82 -6.67 4.35
C ILE A 107 -9.57 -6.33 5.15
N LEU A 108 -8.77 -5.41 4.63
CA LEU A 108 -7.62 -4.82 5.30
C LEU A 108 -7.86 -3.33 5.49
N HIS A 109 -7.76 -2.87 6.73
CA HIS A 109 -7.79 -1.45 7.07
C HIS A 109 -6.45 -1.08 7.72
N ILE A 110 -5.78 -0.06 7.19
CA ILE A 110 -4.55 0.50 7.74
C ILE A 110 -4.74 1.97 8.03
N ASP A 111 -4.20 2.44 9.15
CA ASP A 111 -4.35 3.79 9.65
C ASP A 111 -3.03 4.29 10.27
N LEU A 112 -2.74 5.58 10.13
CA LEU A 112 -1.58 6.21 10.75
C LEU A 112 -1.80 6.46 12.24
N VAL A 113 -0.83 6.10 13.04
CA VAL A 113 -0.85 6.41 14.47
C VAL A 113 -0.37 7.84 14.70
N GLY A 114 -1.19 8.64 15.38
CA GLY A 114 -0.80 9.99 15.79
C GLY A 114 -0.86 11.04 14.67
N SER A 115 -1.60 10.82 13.59
CA SER A 115 -1.82 11.77 12.49
C SER A 115 -2.36 13.12 12.99
N THR A 116 -3.22 13.13 14.00
CA THR A 116 -3.70 14.35 14.67
C THR A 116 -2.54 15.15 15.28
N ARG A 117 -1.54 14.47 15.86
CA ARG A 117 -0.33 15.14 16.39
C ARG A 117 0.53 15.68 15.27
N LEU A 118 0.71 14.93 14.17
CA LEU A 118 1.42 15.41 12.99
C LEU A 118 0.76 16.65 12.42
N SER A 119 -0.58 16.69 12.32
CA SER A 119 -1.32 17.82 11.81
C SER A 119 -1.24 19.08 12.69
N SER A 120 -0.93 18.91 13.97
CA SER A 120 -0.73 20.06 14.90
C SER A 120 0.73 20.55 14.94
N THR A 121 1.69 19.80 14.43
CA THR A 121 3.12 20.10 14.50
C THR A 121 3.75 20.46 13.17
N LEU A 122 3.18 19.99 12.06
CA LEU A 122 3.72 20.22 10.72
C LEU A 122 2.87 21.24 9.93
N PRO A 123 3.52 22.03 9.05
CA PRO A 123 2.82 22.80 8.04
C PRO A 123 1.95 21.90 7.14
N ALA A 124 0.79 22.42 6.69
CA ALA A 124 -0.20 21.62 5.97
C ALA A 124 0.34 21.00 4.66
N ASP A 125 1.22 21.70 3.95
CA ASP A 125 1.87 21.21 2.74
C ASP A 125 2.80 20.02 3.03
N ARG A 126 3.53 20.07 4.15
CA ARG A 126 4.42 18.98 4.58
C ARG A 126 3.64 17.77 5.06
N LEU A 127 2.60 18.00 5.85
CA LEU A 127 1.68 16.93 6.24
C LEU A 127 1.07 16.25 5.01
N ALA A 128 0.57 17.03 4.05
CA ALA A 128 0.00 16.49 2.82
C ALA A 128 1.01 15.63 2.05
N ALA A 129 2.25 16.10 1.88
CA ALA A 129 3.30 15.35 1.19
C ALA A 129 3.62 14.01 1.89
N ILE A 130 3.68 14.01 3.23
CA ILE A 130 3.93 12.78 4.02
C ILE A 130 2.77 11.80 3.87
N VAL A 131 1.52 12.26 4.04
CA VAL A 131 0.34 11.41 3.93
C VAL A 131 0.20 10.85 2.51
N GLN A 132 0.41 11.66 1.48
CA GLN A 132 0.35 11.22 0.09
C GLN A 132 1.45 10.19 -0.23
N ALA A 133 2.69 10.43 0.21
CA ALA A 133 3.77 9.47 0.03
C ALA A 133 3.49 8.15 0.75
N PHE A 134 3.02 8.20 2.01
CA PHE A 134 2.56 7.03 2.75
C PHE A 134 1.47 6.27 1.99
N THR A 135 0.41 6.97 1.58
CA THR A 135 -0.73 6.38 0.88
C THR A 135 -0.30 5.69 -0.41
N GLN A 136 0.60 6.29 -1.18
CA GLN A 136 1.15 5.69 -2.40
C GLN A 136 1.93 4.40 -2.11
N GLU A 137 2.82 4.40 -1.11
CA GLU A 137 3.60 3.21 -0.76
C GLU A 137 2.71 2.06 -0.27
N MET A 138 1.68 2.37 0.52
CA MET A 138 0.72 1.37 0.99
C MET A 138 -0.11 0.82 -0.17
N SER A 139 -0.56 1.65 -1.10
CA SER A 139 -1.31 1.23 -2.29
C SER A 139 -0.49 0.31 -3.19
N ILE A 140 0.77 0.66 -3.47
CA ILE A 140 1.70 -0.19 -4.21
C ILE A 140 1.86 -1.55 -3.51
N THR A 141 1.98 -1.55 -2.18
CA THR A 141 2.12 -2.79 -1.40
C THR A 141 0.84 -3.64 -1.47
N ILE A 142 -0.35 -3.03 -1.34
CA ILE A 142 -1.63 -3.74 -1.46
C ILE A 142 -1.73 -4.44 -2.82
N THR A 143 -1.48 -3.70 -3.91
CA THR A 143 -1.52 -4.24 -5.27
C THR A 143 -0.49 -5.36 -5.46
N ALA A 144 0.72 -5.20 -4.91
CA ALA A 144 1.78 -6.20 -4.96
C ALA A 144 1.38 -7.55 -4.33
N TYR A 145 0.50 -7.54 -3.36
CA TYR A 145 -0.06 -8.75 -2.74
C TYR A 145 -1.40 -9.19 -3.34
N GLY A 146 -1.83 -8.61 -4.47
CA GLY A 146 -3.07 -8.95 -5.17
C GLY A 146 -4.33 -8.43 -4.49
N GLY A 147 -4.18 -7.39 -3.66
CA GLY A 147 -5.29 -6.65 -3.09
C GLY A 147 -5.70 -5.44 -3.94
N TYR A 148 -6.87 -4.93 -3.66
CA TYR A 148 -7.46 -3.75 -4.30
C TYR A 148 -7.72 -2.68 -3.27
N VAL A 149 -7.31 -1.44 -3.55
CA VAL A 149 -7.64 -0.29 -2.70
C VAL A 149 -9.10 0.08 -2.94
N LEU A 150 -9.94 -0.04 -1.91
CA LEU A 150 -11.34 0.35 -1.99
C LEU A 150 -11.53 1.85 -1.92
N LYS A 151 -10.92 2.46 -0.90
CA LYS A 151 -10.99 3.92 -0.70
C LYS A 151 -9.92 4.44 0.25
N TYR A 152 -9.66 5.72 0.14
CA TYR A 152 -8.83 6.49 1.05
C TYR A 152 -9.73 7.30 1.99
N VAL A 153 -9.45 7.27 3.28
CA VAL A 153 -10.23 7.99 4.31
C VAL A 153 -9.26 8.79 5.18
N GLY A 154 -8.97 10.02 4.75
CA GLY A 154 -7.93 10.82 5.37
C GLY A 154 -6.55 10.18 5.21
N ASP A 155 -5.96 9.76 6.31
CA ASP A 155 -4.68 9.05 6.40
C ASP A 155 -4.85 7.53 6.49
N ALA A 156 -6.08 7.04 6.43
CA ALA A 156 -6.39 5.61 6.42
C ALA A 156 -6.67 5.08 5.02
N ILE A 157 -6.39 3.79 4.81
CA ILE A 157 -6.69 3.07 3.57
C ILE A 157 -7.52 1.84 3.90
N LEU A 158 -8.62 1.69 3.17
CA LEU A 158 -9.42 0.49 3.17
C LEU A 158 -9.17 -0.29 1.88
N ALA A 159 -8.81 -1.56 2.02
CA ALA A 159 -8.49 -2.45 0.91
C ALA A 159 -9.17 -3.81 1.07
N PHE A 160 -9.25 -4.57 -0.01
CA PHE A 160 -9.81 -5.92 0.03
C PHE A 160 -9.04 -6.89 -0.87
N PHE A 161 -9.17 -8.18 -0.55
CA PHE A 161 -8.68 -9.30 -1.35
C PHE A 161 -9.85 -10.23 -1.63
N LEU A 162 -9.97 -10.72 -2.87
CA LEU A 162 -11.03 -11.65 -3.26
C LEU A 162 -10.76 -13.05 -2.68
N ALA A 163 -11.73 -13.64 -2.00
CA ALA A 163 -11.60 -14.91 -1.28
C ALA A 163 -12.74 -15.90 -1.58
N ASN A 164 -13.37 -15.80 -2.77
CA ASN A 164 -14.54 -16.61 -3.11
C ASN A 164 -14.21 -18.10 -3.22
N ASP A 165 -13.16 -18.46 -3.96
CA ASP A 165 -12.79 -19.84 -4.28
C ASP A 165 -11.78 -20.42 -3.29
N ASP A 166 -10.86 -19.58 -2.81
CA ASP A 166 -9.84 -19.91 -1.83
C ASP A 166 -9.77 -18.82 -0.75
N LYS A 167 -9.87 -19.20 0.49
CA LYS A 167 -9.76 -18.28 1.64
C LYS A 167 -8.33 -18.19 2.17
N TYR A 168 -7.52 -19.24 1.98
CA TYR A 168 -6.19 -19.34 2.57
C TYR A 168 -5.21 -18.34 1.94
N LEU A 169 -5.09 -18.36 0.63
CA LEU A 169 -4.13 -17.50 -0.08
C LEU A 169 -4.43 -16.00 0.12
N PRO A 170 -5.68 -15.50 -0.02
CA PRO A 170 -5.99 -14.10 0.26
C PRO A 170 -5.74 -13.69 1.71
N CYS A 171 -6.02 -14.57 2.70
CA CYS A 171 -5.71 -14.28 4.11
C CYS A 171 -4.20 -14.16 4.35
N ILE A 172 -3.40 -15.09 3.83
CA ILE A 172 -1.94 -15.04 3.92
C ILE A 172 -1.40 -13.78 3.23
N ASN A 173 -1.89 -13.47 2.05
CA ASN A 173 -1.48 -12.29 1.30
C ASN A 173 -1.78 -11.00 2.07
N ALA A 174 -2.97 -10.87 2.65
CA ALA A 174 -3.34 -9.72 3.47
C ALA A 174 -2.43 -9.58 4.71
N VAL A 175 -2.14 -10.69 5.41
CA VAL A 175 -1.23 -10.68 6.57
C VAL A 175 0.20 -10.31 6.18
N ASN A 176 0.72 -10.88 5.08
CA ASN A 176 2.07 -10.57 4.61
C ASN A 176 2.17 -9.15 4.04
N CYS A 177 1.11 -8.66 3.39
CA CYS A 177 0.97 -7.27 2.98
C CYS A 177 1.11 -6.34 4.19
N ALA A 178 0.35 -6.57 5.25
CA ALA A 178 0.42 -5.78 6.48
C ALA A 178 1.81 -5.78 7.13
N ARG A 179 2.49 -6.94 7.17
CA ARG A 179 3.88 -7.04 7.64
C ARG A 179 4.85 -6.22 6.80
N SER A 180 4.69 -6.28 5.48
CA SER A 180 5.52 -5.51 4.55
C SER A 180 5.27 -4.01 4.67
N MET A 181 4.02 -3.59 4.86
CA MET A 181 3.65 -2.19 5.12
C MET A 181 4.38 -1.64 6.35
N ILE A 182 4.35 -2.36 7.47
CA ILE A 182 5.06 -1.97 8.70
C ILE A 182 6.57 -1.84 8.45
N LYS A 183 7.17 -2.79 7.73
CA LYS A 183 8.60 -2.75 7.39
C LYS A 183 8.95 -1.58 6.46
N ILE A 184 8.10 -1.29 5.46
CA ILE A 184 8.28 -0.16 4.55
C ILE A 184 8.19 1.16 5.32
N VAL A 185 7.25 1.30 6.26
CA VAL A 185 7.16 2.48 7.12
C VAL A 185 8.44 2.62 7.94
N ARG A 186 8.83 1.58 8.67
CA ARG A 186 9.99 1.63 9.58
C ARG A 186 11.33 1.83 8.87
N ALA A 187 11.58 1.08 7.79
CA ALA A 187 12.86 1.06 7.11
C ALA A 187 12.91 1.92 5.83
N GLY A 188 11.75 2.25 5.27
CA GLY A 188 11.63 3.06 4.05
C GLY A 188 11.26 4.51 4.34
N ILE A 189 10.14 4.76 4.99
CA ILE A 189 9.60 6.11 5.17
C ILE A 189 10.30 6.84 6.32
N ASN A 190 10.34 6.26 7.52
CA ASN A 190 10.89 6.92 8.71
C ASN A 190 12.35 7.38 8.59
N PRO A 191 13.29 6.63 7.98
CA PRO A 191 14.64 7.13 7.77
C PRO A 191 14.70 8.39 6.91
N ILE A 192 13.77 8.57 5.98
CA ILE A 192 13.70 9.78 5.16
C ILE A 192 13.06 10.92 5.95
N LEU A 193 12.03 10.67 6.74
CA LEU A 193 11.44 11.68 7.63
C LEU A 193 12.49 12.22 8.62
N ASN A 194 13.29 11.34 9.21
CA ASN A 194 14.37 11.70 10.15
C ASN A 194 15.44 12.60 9.51
N GLN A 195 15.73 12.46 8.19
CA GLN A 195 16.65 13.36 7.49
C GLN A 195 16.15 14.81 7.39
N TYR A 196 14.86 15.02 7.59
CA TYR A 196 14.20 16.33 7.55
C TYR A 196 13.72 16.80 8.94
N ASP A 197 14.17 16.13 10.01
CA ASP A 197 13.73 16.39 11.39
C ASP A 197 12.20 16.29 11.56
N TYR A 198 11.54 15.45 10.74
CA TYR A 198 10.11 15.16 10.87
C TYR A 198 9.88 13.98 11.82
N PRO A 199 8.75 13.98 12.57
CA PRO A 199 8.40 12.87 13.44
C PRO A 199 8.25 11.55 12.68
N GLU A 200 8.69 10.45 13.29
CA GLU A 200 8.40 9.10 12.80
C GLU A 200 6.91 8.84 12.82
N ILE A 201 6.48 8.06 11.84
CA ILE A 201 5.12 7.54 11.74
C ILE A 201 5.09 6.06 12.08
N ASN A 202 3.99 5.61 12.66
CA ASN A 202 3.67 4.20 12.89
C ASN A 202 2.31 3.91 12.28
N VAL A 203 1.99 2.66 12.11
CA VAL A 203 0.71 2.24 11.53
C VAL A 203 -0.02 1.23 12.41
N ARG A 204 -1.30 1.11 12.23
CA ARG A 204 -2.16 0.08 12.82
C ARG A 204 -2.90 -0.63 11.70
N VAL A 205 -3.00 -1.95 11.79
CA VAL A 205 -3.66 -2.73 10.75
C VAL A 205 -4.71 -3.64 11.37
N GLY A 206 -5.92 -3.61 10.81
CA GLY A 206 -7.00 -4.54 11.12
C GLY A 206 -7.34 -5.38 9.89
N ILE A 207 -7.44 -6.71 10.04
CA ILE A 207 -7.75 -7.62 8.94
C ILE A 207 -8.87 -8.57 9.35
N ASP A 208 -9.92 -8.64 8.54
CA ASP A 208 -11.02 -9.57 8.78
C ASP A 208 -11.48 -10.27 7.49
N LEU A 209 -12.09 -11.44 7.64
CA LEU A 209 -12.62 -12.25 6.55
C LEU A 209 -14.13 -12.43 6.75
N GLY A 210 -14.92 -12.18 5.70
CA GLY A 210 -16.35 -12.45 5.74
C GLY A 210 -17.09 -12.14 4.45
N GLU A 211 -18.38 -12.48 4.46
CA GLU A 211 -19.29 -12.18 3.35
C GLU A 211 -19.67 -10.71 3.35
N ASN A 212 -19.61 -10.09 2.20
CA ASN A 212 -19.97 -8.70 1.96
C ASN A 212 -20.82 -8.60 0.70
N VAL A 213 -21.49 -7.48 0.49
CA VAL A 213 -22.30 -7.21 -0.72
C VAL A 213 -21.68 -6.04 -1.46
N VAL A 214 -21.49 -6.21 -2.77
CA VAL A 214 -21.09 -5.13 -3.66
C VAL A 214 -22.35 -4.40 -4.14
N VAL A 215 -22.41 -3.10 -3.91
CA VAL A 215 -23.56 -2.26 -4.25
C VAL A 215 -23.14 -1.11 -5.14
N GLN A 216 -24.05 -0.71 -6.03
CA GLN A 216 -23.92 0.57 -6.70
C GLN A 216 -24.37 1.67 -5.72
N TYR A 217 -23.41 2.48 -5.27
CA TYR A 217 -23.64 3.52 -4.26
C TYR A 217 -24.15 4.84 -4.87
N GLY A 218 -23.81 5.08 -6.13
CA GLY A 218 -24.20 6.31 -6.82
C GLY A 218 -23.60 6.40 -8.22
N TRP A 219 -23.34 7.63 -8.63
CA TRP A 219 -22.77 7.97 -9.93
C TRP A 219 -21.69 9.01 -9.78
N ASP A 220 -20.51 8.74 -10.32
CA ASP A 220 -19.49 9.74 -10.52
C ASP A 220 -19.82 10.57 -11.76
N THR A 221 -19.77 11.87 -11.64
CA THR A 221 -20.10 12.77 -12.74
C THR A 221 -18.85 13.48 -13.25
N HIS A 222 -18.45 13.14 -14.46
CA HIS A 222 -17.36 13.79 -15.18
C HIS A 222 -17.90 14.72 -16.27
N ARG A 223 -17.14 15.77 -16.59
CA ARG A 223 -17.40 16.62 -17.75
C ARG A 223 -16.28 16.44 -18.76
N VAL A 224 -16.61 15.88 -19.90
CA VAL A 224 -15.69 15.67 -21.02
C VAL A 224 -16.27 16.43 -22.22
N ASP A 225 -15.52 17.36 -22.79
CA ASP A 225 -15.93 18.19 -23.93
C ASP A 225 -17.29 18.88 -23.73
N GLY A 226 -17.56 19.37 -22.51
CA GLY A 226 -18.81 20.02 -22.16
C GLY A 226 -20.01 19.08 -21.97
N LYS A 227 -19.87 17.79 -22.23
CA LYS A 227 -20.89 16.76 -21.99
C LYS A 227 -20.75 16.16 -20.59
N LYS A 228 -21.88 15.91 -19.94
CA LYS A 228 -21.94 15.23 -18.65
C LYS A 228 -21.86 13.71 -18.88
N LEU A 229 -20.78 13.08 -18.39
CA LEU A 229 -20.63 11.64 -18.36
C LEU A 229 -20.92 11.16 -16.93
N GLN A 230 -21.80 10.17 -16.77
CA GLN A 230 -22.12 9.54 -15.49
C GLN A 230 -21.59 8.12 -15.50
N ILE A 231 -20.70 7.79 -14.56
CA ILE A 231 -20.11 6.47 -14.37
C ILE A 231 -20.66 5.91 -13.06
N PRO A 232 -21.18 4.66 -13.03
CA PRO A 232 -21.63 4.05 -11.79
C PRO A 232 -20.47 3.98 -10.78
N HIS A 233 -20.72 4.38 -9.54
CA HIS A 233 -19.79 4.22 -8.43
C HIS A 233 -20.22 3.03 -7.58
N TYR A 234 -19.31 2.09 -7.35
CA TYR A 234 -19.55 0.88 -6.56
C TYR A 234 -18.81 0.93 -5.24
N ASP A 235 -19.43 0.38 -4.20
CA ASP A 235 -18.85 0.23 -2.88
C ASP A 235 -19.20 -1.14 -2.29
N ILE A 236 -18.54 -1.50 -1.20
CA ILE A 236 -18.72 -2.74 -0.47
C ILE A 236 -19.44 -2.42 0.84
N LEU A 237 -20.50 -3.16 1.13
CA LEU A 237 -21.21 -3.11 2.40
C LEU A 237 -21.15 -4.46 3.09
N GLY A 238 -20.86 -4.46 4.39
CA GLY A 238 -20.82 -5.68 5.18
C GLY A 238 -20.33 -5.48 6.60
N TYR A 239 -20.55 -6.49 7.41
CA TYR A 239 -20.09 -6.53 8.80
C TYR A 239 -18.57 -6.51 8.89
N THR A 240 -17.89 -7.23 7.99
CA THR A 240 -16.44 -7.40 7.93
C THR A 240 -15.69 -6.07 7.80
N ILE A 241 -16.20 -5.13 6.97
CA ILE A 241 -15.61 -3.78 6.84
C ILE A 241 -15.61 -3.05 8.18
N ASN A 242 -16.74 -3.08 8.86
CA ASN A 242 -16.88 -2.40 10.16
C ASN A 242 -15.96 -3.03 11.22
N ILE A 243 -15.85 -4.36 11.21
CA ILE A 243 -14.98 -5.10 12.14
C ILE A 243 -13.50 -4.77 11.88
N ALA A 244 -13.03 -4.85 10.64
CA ALA A 244 -11.64 -4.53 10.28
C ALA A 244 -11.26 -3.09 10.71
N THR A 245 -12.14 -2.13 10.45
CA THR A 245 -11.94 -0.73 10.86
C THR A 245 -11.86 -0.58 12.38
N LYS A 246 -12.75 -1.25 13.13
CA LYS A 246 -12.75 -1.19 14.58
C LYS A 246 -11.56 -1.91 15.21
N MET A 247 -11.08 -3.02 14.62
CA MET A 247 -9.86 -3.69 15.05
C MET A 247 -8.65 -2.76 14.99
N THR A 248 -8.57 -1.92 13.97
CA THR A 248 -7.48 -0.94 13.83
C THR A 248 -7.43 0.02 15.00
N THR A 249 -8.57 0.42 15.56
CA THR A 249 -8.60 1.30 16.74
C THR A 249 -8.12 0.61 18.02
N LEU A 250 -8.17 -0.70 18.08
CA LEU A 250 -7.70 -1.52 19.20
C LEU A 250 -6.21 -1.90 19.09
N ALA A 251 -5.65 -1.80 17.88
CA ALA A 251 -4.27 -2.15 17.62
C ALA A 251 -3.31 -1.10 18.23
N ARG A 252 -2.20 -1.57 18.77
CA ARG A 252 -1.07 -0.74 19.18
C ARG A 252 -0.30 -0.24 17.96
N PRO A 253 0.58 0.77 18.09
CA PRO A 253 1.49 1.15 17.02
C PRO A 253 2.23 -0.05 16.46
N ASP A 254 2.26 -0.18 15.13
CA ASP A 254 2.87 -1.27 14.36
C ASP A 254 2.37 -2.67 14.68
N GLN A 255 1.14 -2.77 15.19
CA GLN A 255 0.47 -4.03 15.45
C GLN A 255 -0.52 -4.38 14.34
N ILE A 256 -0.57 -5.65 13.99
CA ILE A 256 -1.59 -6.25 13.13
C ILE A 256 -2.58 -6.96 14.03
N VAL A 257 -3.86 -6.63 13.90
CA VAL A 257 -4.97 -7.33 14.58
C VAL A 257 -5.79 -8.05 13.52
N ILE A 258 -6.01 -9.33 13.72
CA ILE A 258 -6.82 -10.19 12.83
C ILE A 258 -8.04 -10.73 13.58
N GLY A 259 -9.14 -10.90 12.84
CA GLY A 259 -10.34 -11.54 13.33
C GLY A 259 -10.23 -13.05 13.37
N GLN A 260 -11.11 -13.69 14.13
CA GLN A 260 -11.18 -15.15 14.29
C GLN A 260 -11.23 -15.87 12.94
N MET A 261 -12.03 -15.37 11.99
CA MET A 261 -12.19 -16.01 10.67
C MET A 261 -10.88 -16.02 9.87
N VAL A 262 -10.06 -14.98 9.97
CA VAL A 262 -8.70 -14.96 9.37
C VAL A 262 -7.80 -15.94 10.12
N TYR A 263 -7.78 -15.88 11.46
CA TYR A 263 -6.93 -16.75 12.28
C TYR A 263 -7.19 -18.23 12.01
N ASP A 264 -8.45 -18.64 11.90
CA ASP A 264 -8.84 -20.04 11.70
C ASP A 264 -8.33 -20.60 10.35
N VAL A 265 -8.24 -19.75 9.34
CA VAL A 265 -7.76 -20.10 8.00
C VAL A 265 -6.23 -20.20 7.89
N LEU A 266 -5.47 -19.45 8.71
CA LEU A 266 -4.01 -19.44 8.67
C LEU A 266 -3.40 -20.81 9.05
N ASP A 267 -2.21 -21.11 8.52
CA ASP A 267 -1.42 -22.26 8.95
C ASP A 267 -0.76 -22.04 10.31
N ASP A 268 -0.23 -23.11 10.93
CA ASP A 268 0.36 -23.08 12.26
C ASP A 268 1.55 -22.13 12.38
N ARG A 269 2.36 -21.98 11.31
CA ARG A 269 3.48 -21.06 11.29
C ARG A 269 3.01 -19.61 11.35
N GLN A 270 1.96 -19.28 10.63
CA GLN A 270 1.37 -17.96 10.67
C GLN A 270 0.66 -17.71 12.01
N LYS A 271 -0.12 -18.69 12.48
CA LYS A 271 -0.82 -18.63 13.78
C LYS A 271 0.13 -18.38 14.94
N SER A 272 1.32 -18.97 14.94
CA SER A 272 2.30 -18.82 16.03
C SER A 272 2.78 -17.36 16.22
N THR A 273 2.56 -16.50 15.25
CA THR A 273 2.93 -15.07 15.34
C THR A 273 1.82 -14.19 15.90
N PHE A 274 0.65 -14.75 16.16
CA PHE A 274 -0.51 -14.04 16.70
C PHE A 274 -0.90 -14.58 18.07
N HIS A 275 -1.28 -13.68 18.97
CA HIS A 275 -1.71 -14.00 20.32
C HIS A 275 -3.13 -13.51 20.54
N PRO A 276 -3.98 -14.26 21.31
CA PRO A 276 -5.31 -13.81 21.66
C PRO A 276 -5.28 -12.43 22.33
N LEU A 277 -6.13 -11.52 21.89
CA LEU A 277 -6.33 -10.24 22.56
C LEU A 277 -7.44 -10.37 23.60
N VAL A 278 -7.10 -10.07 24.84
CA VAL A 278 -8.08 -9.99 25.93
C VAL A 278 -8.58 -8.55 25.99
N ILE A 279 -9.82 -8.34 25.57
CA ILE A 279 -10.46 -7.02 25.52
C ILE A 279 -11.72 -7.08 26.36
N SER A 280 -11.99 -6.04 27.14
CA SER A 280 -13.20 -6.01 27.96
C SER A 280 -14.47 -5.97 27.09
N PRO A 281 -15.58 -6.62 27.52
CA PRO A 281 -16.84 -6.62 26.78
C PRO A 281 -17.44 -5.22 26.54
N GLU A 282 -17.07 -4.25 27.35
CA GLU A 282 -17.51 -2.85 27.21
C GLU A 282 -16.86 -2.20 25.98
N VAL A 283 -15.65 -2.63 25.60
CA VAL A 283 -14.90 -2.13 24.46
C VAL A 283 -15.14 -2.97 23.21
N TRP A 284 -15.27 -4.30 23.38
CA TRP A 284 -15.48 -5.23 22.27
C TRP A 284 -16.59 -6.24 22.61
N SER A 285 -17.78 -6.00 22.09
CA SER A 285 -18.98 -6.80 22.34
C SER A 285 -19.56 -7.44 21.06
N TYR A 286 -18.80 -7.43 19.96
CA TYR A 286 -19.26 -8.00 18.69
C TYR A 286 -19.38 -9.51 18.79
N VAL A 287 -20.51 -10.05 18.35
CA VAL A 287 -20.81 -11.47 18.39
C VAL A 287 -20.49 -12.09 17.04
N SER A 288 -19.92 -13.27 17.07
CA SER A 288 -19.71 -14.08 15.89
C SER A 288 -20.97 -14.89 15.59
N ASP A 289 -21.52 -14.75 14.39
CA ASP A 289 -22.63 -15.58 13.92
C ASP A 289 -22.24 -17.06 13.87
N TYR A 290 -20.94 -17.36 13.71
CA TYR A 290 -20.40 -18.71 13.63
C TYR A 290 -20.30 -19.39 15.01
N SER A 291 -19.79 -18.69 16.02
CA SER A 291 -19.53 -19.27 17.36
C SER A 291 -20.59 -18.93 18.40
N GLN A 292 -21.57 -18.08 18.07
CA GLN A 292 -22.58 -17.54 19.00
C GLN A 292 -21.99 -16.90 20.26
N GLY A 293 -20.69 -16.61 20.24
CA GLY A 293 -19.94 -15.97 21.31
C GLY A 293 -19.29 -14.67 20.87
N ILE A 294 -18.56 -14.00 21.76
CA ILE A 294 -17.81 -12.79 21.44
C ILE A 294 -16.79 -13.12 20.34
N TYR A 295 -16.77 -12.31 19.29
CA TYR A 295 -15.84 -12.45 18.16
C TYR A 295 -14.40 -12.28 18.65
N ARG A 296 -13.59 -13.32 18.50
CA ARG A 296 -12.22 -13.36 19.02
C ARG A 296 -11.28 -12.58 18.11
N LEU A 297 -10.37 -11.86 18.73
CA LEU A 297 -9.31 -11.12 18.04
C LEU A 297 -7.94 -11.65 18.44
N TYR A 298 -7.00 -11.55 17.50
CA TYR A 298 -5.62 -11.96 17.68
C TYR A 298 -4.69 -10.85 17.18
N GLY A 299 -3.65 -10.53 17.93
CA GLY A 299 -2.70 -9.47 17.60
C GLY A 299 -1.28 -10.00 17.49
N THR A 300 -0.46 -9.37 16.64
CA THR A 300 0.99 -9.54 16.69
C THR A 300 1.55 -8.95 17.99
N ALA A 301 2.76 -9.37 18.36
CA ALA A 301 3.46 -8.87 19.55
C ALA A 301 3.72 -7.36 19.51
#